data_40295f174710982c834230c9972c74c5
#
_entry.id   40295f174710982c834230c9972c74c5
#
_cell.length_a   1.000
_cell.length_b   1.000
_cell.length_c   1.000
_cell.angle_alpha   90.00
_cell.angle_beta   90.00
_cell.angle_gamma   90.00
#
_symmetry.space_group_name_H-M   'P 1'
#
loop_
_entity.id
_entity.type
_entity.pdbx_description
1 polymer ?
#
loop_
_entity_poly.entity_id
_entity_poly.type
_entity_poly.pdbx_seq_one_letter_code
_entity_poly.pdbx_strand_id
1 'polypeptide(L)'
;MQKLLKEKGSELAYEDLLSVKSLGPAKATNIMAGFELWRRQFEVSERPIIDSPEKAVEQLSDVRDKKQEYFVCLTLDGANRLIAKRIITIGTLTSSLVHPREVFAEAITDRAASIIVAHNHPSENLEPSQADRDVTERLKEAGLILGVQLEDHLIVTSKSYLSIV
;
A
#
# COMPACT_ATOMS: atom_id res chain seq x y z
N MET A 1 25.28 -27.07 8.71
CA MET A 1 24.87 -25.85 8.00
C MET A 1 23.90 -26.17 6.85
N GLN A 2 24.30 -26.87 5.78
CA GLN A 2 23.39 -27.14 4.63
C GLN A 2 22.06 -27.84 5.00
N LYS A 3 22.11 -28.81 5.95
CA LYS A 3 20.91 -29.51 6.42
C LYS A 3 19.98 -28.56 7.18
N LEU A 4 20.49 -27.70 8.05
CA LEU A 4 19.76 -26.70 8.81
C LEU A 4 19.06 -25.69 7.89
N LEU A 5 19.76 -25.19 6.86
CA LEU A 5 19.19 -24.26 5.87
C LEU A 5 18.08 -24.91 5.03
N LYS A 6 18.19 -26.21 4.73
CA LYS A 6 17.14 -26.94 4.01
C LYS A 6 15.89 -27.21 4.85
N GLU A 7 16.06 -27.39 6.15
CA GLU A 7 14.96 -27.71 7.08
C GLU A 7 14.23 -26.46 7.56
N LYS A 8 14.95 -25.38 7.80
CA LYS A 8 14.41 -24.16 8.44
C LYS A 8 14.08 -23.04 7.43
N GLY A 9 14.76 -22.97 6.30
CA GLY A 9 14.51 -21.97 5.26
C GLY A 9 14.41 -20.54 5.83
N SER A 10 13.25 -19.90 5.61
CA SER A 10 12.95 -18.53 6.08
C SER A 10 12.76 -18.42 7.62
N GLU A 11 12.55 -19.53 8.32
CA GLU A 11 12.34 -19.56 9.77
C GLU A 11 13.65 -19.74 10.58
N LEU A 12 14.81 -19.59 9.93
CA LEU A 12 16.11 -19.72 10.56
C LEU A 12 16.30 -18.67 11.68
N ALA A 13 16.50 -19.13 12.91
CA ALA A 13 16.74 -18.28 14.07
C ALA A 13 18.24 -18.23 14.44
N TYR A 14 18.62 -17.22 15.21
CA TYR A 14 19.98 -17.03 15.70
C TYR A 14 20.48 -18.23 16.54
N GLU A 15 19.61 -18.76 17.39
CA GLU A 15 19.87 -19.92 18.25
C GLU A 15 20.17 -21.19 17.42
N ASP A 16 19.52 -21.34 16.28
CA ASP A 16 19.79 -22.46 15.37
C ASP A 16 21.22 -22.43 14.84
N LEU A 17 21.74 -21.24 14.55
CA LEU A 17 23.13 -21.06 14.12
C LEU A 17 24.12 -21.35 15.22
N LEU A 18 23.82 -20.95 16.46
CA LEU A 18 24.66 -21.23 17.61
C LEU A 18 24.76 -22.74 17.95
N SER A 19 23.75 -23.53 17.57
CA SER A 19 23.76 -24.99 17.74
C SER A 19 24.76 -25.69 16.81
N VAL A 20 25.22 -25.02 15.76
CA VAL A 20 26.16 -25.58 14.78
C VAL A 20 27.59 -25.53 15.37
N LYS A 21 28.21 -26.69 15.52
CA LYS A 21 29.61 -26.82 15.99
C LYS A 21 30.51 -25.95 15.09
N SER A 22 31.32 -25.09 15.70
CA SER A 22 32.22 -24.12 15.05
C SER A 22 31.63 -22.79 14.58
N LEU A 23 30.35 -22.52 14.82
CA LEU A 23 29.77 -21.21 14.66
C LEU A 23 29.68 -20.49 16.00
N GLY A 24 30.60 -19.54 16.21
CA GLY A 24 30.55 -18.67 17.39
C GLY A 24 29.61 -17.46 17.14
N PRO A 25 29.31 -16.71 18.23
CA PRO A 25 28.35 -15.58 18.17
C PRO A 25 28.59 -14.59 17.02
N ALA A 26 29.85 -14.17 16.83
CA ALA A 26 30.19 -13.21 15.76
C ALA A 26 29.85 -13.71 14.35
N LYS A 27 30.12 -15.00 14.07
CA LYS A 27 29.78 -15.60 12.77
C LYS A 27 28.27 -15.77 12.60
N ALA A 28 27.57 -16.17 13.67
CA ALA A 28 26.11 -16.28 13.66
C ALA A 28 25.45 -14.94 13.40
N THR A 29 25.89 -13.85 14.03
CA THR A 29 25.42 -12.49 13.80
C THR A 29 25.63 -12.06 12.35
N ASN A 30 26.80 -12.28 11.77
CA ASN A 30 27.06 -11.91 10.37
C ASN A 30 26.20 -12.70 9.38
N ILE A 31 25.96 -13.99 9.65
CA ILE A 31 25.06 -14.81 8.81
C ILE A 31 23.62 -14.30 8.92
N MET A 32 23.11 -14.01 10.12
CA MET A 32 21.77 -13.47 10.31
C MET A 32 21.61 -12.10 9.66
N ALA A 33 22.61 -11.23 9.77
CA ALA A 33 22.59 -9.91 9.11
C ALA A 33 22.52 -10.05 7.59
N GLY A 34 23.33 -10.93 7.00
CA GLY A 34 23.27 -11.22 5.55
C GLY A 34 21.95 -11.84 5.12
N PHE A 35 21.39 -12.73 5.94
CA PHE A 35 20.09 -13.34 5.69
C PHE A 35 18.97 -12.33 5.76
N GLU A 36 18.99 -11.44 6.75
CA GLU A 36 17.99 -10.37 6.90
C GLU A 36 18.08 -9.33 5.76
N LEU A 37 19.28 -8.97 5.31
CA LEU A 37 19.48 -8.13 4.12
C LEU A 37 18.90 -8.79 2.88
N TRP A 38 19.19 -10.09 2.67
CA TRP A 38 18.63 -10.85 1.55
C TRP A 38 17.11 -10.91 1.64
N ARG A 39 16.56 -11.21 2.83
CA ARG A 39 15.12 -11.25 3.07
C ARG A 39 14.45 -9.93 2.69
N ARG A 40 14.95 -8.80 3.15
CA ARG A 40 14.42 -7.46 2.83
C ARG A 40 14.49 -7.13 1.34
N GLN A 41 15.47 -7.64 0.63
CA GLN A 41 15.71 -7.32 -0.77
C GLN A 41 15.03 -8.31 -1.73
N PHE A 42 14.89 -9.56 -1.35
CA PHE A 42 14.45 -10.65 -2.23
C PHE A 42 13.22 -11.41 -1.72
N GLU A 43 12.86 -11.28 -0.43
CA GLU A 43 11.58 -11.79 0.00
C GLU A 43 10.51 -10.92 -0.67
N VAL A 44 9.85 -11.49 -1.66
CA VAL A 44 8.62 -10.91 -2.21
C VAL A 44 7.63 -10.99 -1.06
N SER A 45 7.50 -9.90 -0.29
CA SER A 45 6.36 -9.69 0.59
C SER A 45 5.14 -10.03 -0.26
N GLU A 46 4.37 -11.03 0.13
CA GLU A 46 3.13 -11.33 -0.58
C GLU A 46 2.33 -10.04 -0.57
N ARG A 47 2.21 -9.44 -1.75
CA ARG A 47 1.47 -8.19 -1.91
C ARG A 47 0.05 -8.43 -1.43
N PRO A 48 -0.47 -7.64 -0.49
CA PRO A 48 -1.80 -7.87 0.04
C PRO A 48 -2.83 -7.83 -1.09
N ILE A 49 -3.76 -8.75 -1.07
CA ILE A 49 -4.90 -8.76 -1.99
C ILE A 49 -5.95 -7.82 -1.41
N ILE A 50 -6.35 -6.84 -2.21
CA ILE A 50 -7.36 -5.84 -1.85
C ILE A 50 -8.68 -6.24 -2.53
N ASP A 51 -9.43 -7.10 -1.90
CA ASP A 51 -10.70 -7.65 -2.41
C ASP A 51 -11.92 -7.10 -1.65
N SER A 52 -11.70 -6.17 -0.73
CA SER A 52 -12.76 -5.46 -0.02
C SER A 52 -12.29 -4.07 0.41
N PRO A 53 -13.24 -3.12 0.66
CA PRO A 53 -12.92 -1.79 1.17
C PRO A 53 -12.13 -1.83 2.49
N GLU A 54 -12.43 -2.78 3.39
CA GLU A 54 -11.73 -2.94 4.67
C GLU A 54 -10.24 -3.17 4.47
N LYS A 55 -9.87 -4.06 3.53
CA LYS A 55 -8.46 -4.34 3.21
C LYS A 55 -7.74 -3.15 2.60
N ALA A 56 -8.45 -2.32 1.83
CA ALA A 56 -7.91 -1.05 1.35
C ALA A 56 -7.67 -0.09 2.53
N VAL A 57 -8.63 0.02 3.46
CA VAL A 57 -8.53 0.86 4.67
C VAL A 57 -7.36 0.44 5.58
N GLU A 58 -7.06 -0.84 5.70
CA GLU A 58 -5.88 -1.33 6.44
C GLU A 58 -4.58 -0.74 5.90
N GLN A 59 -4.49 -0.50 4.59
CA GLN A 59 -3.32 0.11 3.96
C GLN A 59 -3.18 1.62 4.22
N LEU A 60 -4.21 2.23 4.81
CA LEU A 60 -4.31 3.67 5.04
C LEU A 60 -4.07 4.07 6.51
N SER A 61 -3.65 3.13 7.36
CA SER A 61 -3.48 3.34 8.80
C SER A 61 -2.59 4.53 9.17
N ASP A 62 -1.59 4.82 8.35
CA ASP A 62 -0.63 5.92 8.55
C ASP A 62 -1.17 7.31 8.13
N VAL A 63 -2.31 7.38 7.41
CA VAL A 63 -2.92 8.64 6.98
C VAL A 63 -4.21 8.99 7.72
N ARG A 64 -4.88 8.00 8.34
CA ARG A 64 -6.19 8.19 9.00
C ARG A 64 -6.17 9.25 10.10
N ASP A 65 -5.09 9.29 10.89
CA ASP A 65 -4.96 10.19 12.05
C ASP A 65 -4.26 11.52 11.72
N LYS A 66 -4.02 11.80 10.44
CA LYS A 66 -3.35 13.03 10.03
C LYS A 66 -4.26 14.24 10.22
N LYS A 67 -3.65 15.37 10.64
CA LYS A 67 -4.34 16.65 10.84
C LYS A 67 -4.62 17.42 9.55
N GLN A 68 -3.96 17.05 8.47
CA GLN A 68 -4.19 17.55 7.12
C GLN A 68 -4.87 16.47 6.29
N GLU A 69 -5.56 16.87 5.24
CA GLU A 69 -6.12 15.95 4.25
C GLU A 69 -5.00 15.38 3.38
N TYR A 70 -4.96 14.08 3.23
CA TYR A 70 -4.05 13.33 2.37
C TYR A 70 -4.89 12.64 1.30
N PHE A 71 -4.60 12.90 0.05
CA PHE A 71 -5.17 12.12 -1.04
C PHE A 71 -4.18 11.05 -1.48
N VAL A 72 -4.61 9.81 -1.42
CA VAL A 72 -3.78 8.61 -1.63
C VAL A 72 -4.33 7.80 -2.80
N CYS A 73 -3.44 7.22 -3.59
CA CYS A 73 -3.77 6.24 -4.62
C CYS A 73 -3.12 4.89 -4.26
N LEU A 74 -3.93 3.85 -4.26
CA LEU A 74 -3.51 2.45 -4.22
C LEU A 74 -3.57 1.91 -5.64
N THR A 75 -2.46 1.42 -6.18
CA THR A 75 -2.39 0.80 -7.50
C THR A 75 -2.44 -0.71 -7.36
N LEU A 76 -3.28 -1.38 -8.18
CA LEU A 76 -3.54 -2.80 -8.09
C LEU A 76 -3.20 -3.51 -9.40
N ASP A 77 -2.72 -4.74 -9.31
CA ASP A 77 -2.55 -5.62 -10.47
C ASP A 77 -3.87 -6.32 -10.85
N GLY A 78 -3.89 -7.08 -11.96
CA GLY A 78 -5.07 -7.80 -12.44
C GLY A 78 -5.59 -8.91 -11.52
N ALA A 79 -4.92 -9.18 -10.39
CA ALA A 79 -5.36 -10.10 -9.34
C ALA A 79 -5.67 -9.35 -8.03
N ASN A 80 -5.92 -8.03 -8.11
CA ASN A 80 -6.19 -7.14 -6.99
C ASN A 80 -5.07 -7.09 -5.93
N ARG A 81 -3.81 -7.42 -6.31
CA ARG A 81 -2.70 -7.28 -5.39
C ARG A 81 -2.19 -5.85 -5.40
N LEU A 82 -1.94 -5.31 -4.22
CA LEU A 82 -1.40 -3.97 -4.05
C LEU A 82 0.01 -3.88 -4.66
N ILE A 83 0.15 -3.06 -5.70
CA ILE A 83 1.46 -2.76 -6.29
C ILE A 83 2.17 -1.69 -5.46
N ALA A 84 1.48 -0.56 -5.23
CA ALA A 84 2.03 0.55 -4.47
C ALA A 84 0.93 1.38 -3.81
N LYS A 85 1.29 2.08 -2.73
CA LYS A 85 0.54 3.18 -2.12
C LYS A 85 1.30 4.48 -2.35
N ARG A 86 0.63 5.48 -2.89
CA ARG A 86 1.24 6.77 -3.21
C ARG A 86 0.42 7.91 -2.66
N ILE A 87 1.08 8.86 -2.02
CA ILE A 87 0.45 10.12 -1.60
C ILE A 87 0.48 11.04 -2.82
N ILE A 88 -0.68 11.43 -3.31
CA ILE A 88 -0.85 12.29 -4.48
C ILE A 88 -0.80 13.76 -4.08
N THR A 89 -1.56 14.12 -3.04
CA THR A 89 -1.56 15.50 -2.51
C THR A 89 -1.68 15.52 -1.00
N ILE A 90 -1.21 16.61 -0.39
CA ILE A 90 -1.36 16.92 1.04
C ILE A 90 -1.89 18.35 1.14
N GLY A 91 -2.96 18.55 1.92
CA GLY A 91 -3.62 19.84 2.13
C GLY A 91 -5.11 19.75 1.83
N THR A 92 -5.80 20.90 1.78
CA THR A 92 -7.23 20.94 1.49
C THR A 92 -7.52 20.41 0.08
N LEU A 93 -8.44 19.46 -0.02
CA LEU A 93 -8.91 18.94 -1.29
C LEU A 93 -9.77 20.01 -2.00
N THR A 94 -9.12 20.80 -2.84
CA THR A 94 -9.84 21.54 -3.88
C THR A 94 -9.79 20.72 -5.16
N SER A 95 -10.84 20.74 -5.96
CA SER A 95 -10.93 20.02 -7.23
C SER A 95 -9.80 20.36 -8.23
N SER A 96 -9.05 21.43 -7.99
CA SER A 96 -7.85 21.82 -8.75
C SER A 96 -6.58 21.13 -8.30
N LEU A 97 -6.51 20.57 -7.09
CA LEU A 97 -5.32 19.93 -6.53
C LEU A 97 -5.19 18.45 -6.92
N VAL A 98 -6.31 17.73 -7.06
CA VAL A 98 -6.30 16.34 -7.52
C VAL A 98 -6.62 16.30 -9.00
N HIS A 99 -5.58 16.31 -9.82
CA HIS A 99 -5.74 16.21 -11.27
C HIS A 99 -5.60 14.74 -11.71
N PRO A 100 -6.48 14.19 -12.58
CA PRO A 100 -6.37 12.80 -13.04
C PRO A 100 -4.99 12.44 -13.57
N ARG A 101 -4.29 13.36 -14.25
CA ARG A 101 -2.93 13.10 -14.76
C ARG A 101 -1.93 12.73 -13.64
N GLU A 102 -2.04 13.31 -12.44
CA GLU A 102 -1.12 13.02 -11.32
C GLU A 102 -1.41 11.62 -10.74
N VAL A 103 -2.70 11.27 -10.64
CA VAL A 103 -3.13 9.95 -10.16
C VAL A 103 -2.74 8.87 -11.17
N PHE A 104 -3.06 9.07 -12.45
CA PHE A 104 -2.83 8.05 -13.47
C PHE A 104 -1.39 7.97 -13.97
N ALA A 105 -0.57 9.01 -13.83
CA ALA A 105 0.86 8.93 -14.11
C ALA A 105 1.53 7.85 -13.27
N GLU A 106 1.20 7.79 -11.98
CA GLU A 106 1.71 6.77 -11.07
C GLU A 106 1.13 5.37 -11.42
N ALA A 107 -0.16 5.29 -11.70
CA ALA A 107 -0.81 4.04 -12.07
C ALA A 107 -0.24 3.44 -13.37
N ILE A 108 0.05 4.27 -14.37
CA ILE A 108 0.68 3.85 -15.63
C ILE A 108 2.12 3.38 -15.38
N THR A 109 2.87 4.11 -14.57
CA THR A 109 4.25 3.73 -14.19
C THR A 109 4.28 2.37 -13.50
N ASP A 110 3.32 2.10 -12.63
CA ASP A 110 3.16 0.83 -11.93
C ASP A 110 2.57 -0.27 -12.82
N ARG A 111 2.12 0.04 -14.04
CA ARG A 111 1.36 -0.86 -14.92
C ARG A 111 0.14 -1.46 -14.22
N ALA A 112 -0.54 -0.63 -13.46
CA ALA A 112 -1.73 -1.03 -12.71
C ALA A 112 -2.88 -1.41 -13.64
N ALA A 113 -3.65 -2.43 -13.26
CA ALA A 113 -4.91 -2.79 -13.92
C ALA A 113 -6.06 -1.91 -13.39
N SER A 114 -5.99 -1.55 -12.11
CA SER A 114 -7.00 -0.71 -11.47
C SER A 114 -6.38 0.12 -10.33
N ILE A 115 -7.14 1.08 -9.84
CA ILE A 115 -6.78 1.91 -8.70
C ILE A 115 -7.92 2.00 -7.69
N ILE A 116 -7.55 2.17 -6.43
CA ILE A 116 -8.44 2.68 -5.38
C ILE A 116 -7.85 4.01 -4.93
N VAL A 117 -8.68 5.05 -4.84
CA VAL A 117 -8.26 6.31 -4.24
C VAL A 117 -8.88 6.48 -2.87
N ALA A 118 -8.22 7.22 -2.01
CA ALA A 118 -8.72 7.49 -0.67
C ALA A 118 -8.24 8.85 -0.18
N HIS A 119 -9.01 9.46 0.70
CA HIS A 119 -8.56 10.61 1.46
C HIS A 119 -9.09 10.57 2.90
N ASN A 120 -8.33 11.15 3.82
CA ASN A 120 -8.79 11.27 5.19
C ASN A 120 -9.52 12.60 5.42
N HIS A 121 -10.53 12.57 6.27
CA HIS A 121 -11.22 13.74 6.78
C HIS A 121 -10.79 14.01 8.24
N PRO A 122 -9.92 15.02 8.50
CA PRO A 122 -9.52 15.38 9.85
C PRO A 122 -10.67 15.87 10.74
N SER A 123 -11.78 16.28 10.11
CA SER A 123 -13.03 16.70 10.80
C SER A 123 -13.83 15.54 11.38
N GLU A 124 -13.43 14.27 11.12
CA GLU A 124 -14.17 13.06 11.48
C GLU A 124 -15.57 12.95 10.85
N ASN A 125 -15.91 13.81 9.89
CA ASN A 125 -17.16 13.71 9.11
C ASN A 125 -16.92 12.88 7.85
N LEU A 126 -17.71 11.83 7.63
CA LEU A 126 -17.63 10.96 6.45
C LEU A 126 -18.46 11.46 5.26
N GLU A 127 -19.23 12.53 5.42
CA GLU A 127 -20.07 13.05 4.33
C GLU A 127 -19.20 13.59 3.19
N PRO A 128 -19.34 13.05 1.95
CA PRO A 128 -18.54 13.50 0.82
C PRO A 128 -18.96 14.91 0.40
N SER A 129 -17.98 15.78 0.20
CA SER A 129 -18.20 17.10 -0.38
C SER A 129 -18.53 17.01 -1.88
N GLN A 130 -19.01 18.10 -2.46
CA GLN A 130 -19.20 18.16 -3.92
C GLN A 130 -17.87 18.00 -4.66
N ALA A 131 -16.78 18.53 -4.11
CA ALA A 131 -15.44 18.38 -4.69
C ALA A 131 -14.98 16.91 -4.74
N ASP A 132 -15.29 16.11 -3.73
CA ASP A 132 -14.97 14.68 -3.70
C ASP A 132 -15.73 13.92 -4.78
N ARG A 133 -17.00 14.23 -4.96
CA ARG A 133 -17.84 13.64 -6.03
C ARG A 133 -17.31 14.03 -7.41
N ASP A 134 -16.98 15.31 -7.62
CA ASP A 134 -16.46 15.80 -8.90
C ASP A 134 -15.09 15.17 -9.25
N VAL A 135 -14.23 14.98 -8.26
CA VAL A 135 -12.94 14.26 -8.43
C VAL A 135 -13.21 12.80 -8.79
N THR A 136 -14.12 12.13 -8.10
CA THR A 136 -14.49 10.74 -8.36
C THR A 136 -14.93 10.55 -9.81
N GLU A 137 -15.88 11.36 -10.28
CA GLU A 137 -16.38 11.26 -11.66
C GLU A 137 -15.28 11.52 -12.70
N ARG A 138 -14.46 12.55 -12.51
CA ARG A 138 -13.31 12.81 -13.40
C ARG A 138 -12.30 11.68 -13.44
N LEU A 139 -12.05 11.00 -12.31
CA LEU A 139 -11.17 9.85 -12.25
C LEU A 139 -11.79 8.63 -12.94
N LYS A 140 -13.09 8.39 -12.78
CA LYS A 140 -13.81 7.33 -13.53
C LYS A 140 -13.70 7.53 -15.05
N GLU A 141 -14.01 8.74 -15.52
CA GLU A 141 -13.93 9.07 -16.96
C GLU A 141 -12.49 8.89 -17.51
N ALA A 142 -11.51 9.41 -16.79
CA ALA A 142 -10.10 9.27 -17.19
C ALA A 142 -9.64 7.81 -17.17
N GLY A 143 -10.06 7.05 -16.17
CA GLY A 143 -9.74 5.63 -16.03
C GLY A 143 -10.29 4.79 -17.18
N LEU A 144 -11.52 5.07 -17.60
CA LEU A 144 -12.13 4.41 -18.77
C LEU A 144 -11.32 4.66 -20.06
N ILE A 145 -10.83 5.89 -20.26
CA ILE A 145 -10.02 6.23 -21.45
C ILE A 145 -8.66 5.54 -21.41
N LEU A 146 -8.05 5.46 -20.23
CA LEU A 146 -6.71 4.91 -20.03
C LEU A 146 -6.69 3.39 -19.90
N GLY A 147 -7.85 2.75 -19.70
CA GLY A 147 -7.93 1.32 -19.43
C GLY A 147 -7.45 0.93 -18.03
N VAL A 148 -7.50 1.88 -17.08
CA VAL A 148 -7.15 1.67 -15.65
C VAL A 148 -8.37 2.02 -14.81
N GLN A 149 -9.09 1.02 -14.33
CA GLN A 149 -10.36 1.20 -13.66
C GLN A 149 -10.21 1.85 -12.27
N LEU A 150 -11.09 2.82 -11.94
CA LEU A 150 -11.29 3.26 -10.56
C LEU A 150 -12.24 2.28 -9.87
N GLU A 151 -11.71 1.43 -8.98
CA GLU A 151 -12.51 0.44 -8.24
C GLU A 151 -13.30 1.07 -7.10
N ASP A 152 -12.68 2.00 -6.37
CA ASP A 152 -13.32 2.66 -5.24
C ASP A 152 -12.68 4.03 -4.93
N HIS A 153 -13.47 4.88 -4.24
CA HIS A 153 -13.01 6.10 -3.61
C HIS A 153 -13.45 6.10 -2.15
N LEU A 154 -12.50 6.04 -1.23
CA LEU A 154 -12.72 5.90 0.19
C LEU A 154 -12.49 7.22 0.93
N ILE A 155 -13.45 7.63 1.73
CA ILE A 155 -13.25 8.65 2.75
C ILE A 155 -12.94 7.93 4.06
N VAL A 156 -11.82 8.26 4.71
CA VAL A 156 -11.42 7.61 5.96
C VAL A 156 -11.30 8.61 7.10
N THR A 157 -11.66 8.17 8.29
CA THR A 157 -11.47 8.88 9.55
C THR A 157 -10.67 7.99 10.51
N SER A 158 -10.33 8.49 11.70
CA SER A 158 -9.64 7.68 12.71
C SER A 158 -10.41 6.41 13.09
N LYS A 159 -11.75 6.43 12.99
CA LYS A 159 -12.63 5.36 13.49
C LYS A 159 -13.41 4.62 12.43
N SER A 160 -13.67 5.23 11.29
CA SER A 160 -14.60 4.70 10.30
C SER A 160 -14.15 5.02 8.88
N TYR A 161 -14.90 4.56 7.89
CA TYR A 161 -14.71 4.88 6.49
C TYR A 161 -16.04 4.87 5.73
N LEU A 162 -16.07 5.46 4.54
CA LEU A 162 -17.17 5.45 3.60
C LEU A 162 -16.62 5.23 2.19
N SER A 163 -17.25 4.32 1.42
CA SER A 163 -17.07 4.20 -0.03
C SER A 163 -18.06 5.11 -0.75
N ILE A 164 -17.63 5.82 -1.79
CA ILE A 164 -18.43 6.78 -2.55
C ILE A 164 -18.51 6.49 -4.06
N VAL A 165 -18.06 5.32 -4.49
CA VAL A 165 -18.19 4.83 -5.90
C VAL A 165 -19.45 4.02 -6.09
#